data_1931ec34235600beed242096d0e7bc4d
#
_entry.id   1931ec34235600beed242096d0e7bc4d
#
_cell.length_a   1.000
_cell.length_b   1.000
_cell.length_c   1.000
_cell.angle_alpha   90.00
_cell.angle_beta   90.00
_cell.angle_gamma   90.00
#
_symmetry.space_group_name_H-M   'P 1'
#
loop_
_entity.id
_entity.type
_entity.pdbx_description
1 polymer ?
#
loop_
_entity_poly.entity_id
_entity_poly.type
_entity_poly.pdbx_seq_one_letter_code
_entity_poly.pdbx_strand_id
1 'polypeptide(L)'
;METKDVLITADEAKKLKHDDEKEYLEYIQFINERIKLAAVNDNHVIIREHPYARWLDFGFEQSKAVNKVLQELSAKGFTYSFFYEEKQFVDMGLKISW
;
A
#
# COMPACT_ATOMS: atom_id res chain seq x y z
N MET A 1 33.93 5.92 21.07
CA MET A 1 33.42 5.57 20.59
C MET A 1 32.44 5.45 20.17
N GLU A 2 32.13 5.55 19.65
CA GLU A 2 31.37 5.36 19.32
C GLU A 2 30.63 4.74 19.04
N THR A 3 30.28 4.94 19.30
CA THR A 3 29.70 4.29 19.15
C THR A 3 28.64 3.81 18.39
N LYS A 4 28.69 3.56 17.35
CA LYS A 4 27.78 2.98 16.44
C LYS A 4 27.36 1.61 16.74
N ASP A 5 28.22 0.91 17.41
CA ASP A 5 28.01 -0.48 17.76
C ASP A 5 27.43 -0.65 19.12
N VAL A 6 27.09 0.45 19.74
CA VAL A 6 26.48 0.42 21.05
C VAL A 6 25.05 -0.12 20.90
N LEU A 7 24.70 -1.04 21.77
CA LEU A 7 23.37 -1.62 21.79
C LEU A 7 22.35 -0.54 22.11
N ILE A 8 21.25 -0.52 21.39
CA ILE A 8 20.19 0.45 21.65
C ILE A 8 19.46 0.07 22.94
N THR A 9 18.80 1.05 23.53
CA THR A 9 18.00 0.81 24.72
C THR A 9 16.66 0.19 24.34
N ALA A 10 15.96 -0.36 25.33
CA ALA A 10 14.64 -0.90 25.11
C ALA A 10 13.66 0.18 24.63
N ASP A 11 13.80 1.40 25.16
CA ASP A 11 12.94 2.51 24.74
C ASP A 11 13.20 2.88 23.29
N GLU A 12 14.47 2.89 22.89
CA GLU A 12 14.82 3.18 21.49
C GLU A 12 14.29 2.10 20.56
N ALA A 13 14.38 0.85 21.00
CA ALA A 13 13.85 -0.26 20.21
C ALA A 13 12.34 -0.14 20.00
N LYS A 14 11.63 0.30 21.03
CA LYS A 14 10.18 0.50 20.92
C LYS A 14 9.83 1.60 19.92
N LYS A 15 10.65 2.64 19.89
CA LYS A 15 10.44 3.75 18.95
C LYS A 15 10.70 3.36 17.51
N LEU A 16 11.55 2.37 17.32
CA LEU A 16 11.85 1.88 15.98
C LEU A 16 10.80 0.93 15.47
N LYS A 17 9.88 0.52 16.34
CA LYS A 17 8.80 -0.36 15.94
C LYS A 17 8.02 0.32 14.82
N HIS A 18 7.68 -0.47 13.82
CA HIS A 18 6.93 0.00 12.68
C HIS A 18 5.58 0.58 13.14
N ASP A 19 5.28 1.79 12.70
CA ASP A 19 4.02 2.45 13.05
C ASP A 19 2.98 2.11 11.99
N ASP A 20 2.26 1.00 12.23
CA ASP A 20 1.25 0.52 11.29
C ASP A 20 0.13 1.53 11.08
N GLU A 21 -0.22 2.28 12.11
CA GLU A 21 -1.30 3.25 12.01
C GLU A 21 -0.93 4.41 11.09
N LYS A 22 0.28 4.92 11.23
CA LYS A 22 0.76 6.01 10.39
C LYS A 22 0.85 5.56 8.93
N GLU A 23 1.39 4.37 8.71
CA GLU A 23 1.52 3.82 7.38
C GLU A 23 0.16 3.60 6.73
N TYR A 24 -0.79 3.07 7.50
CA TYR A 24 -2.16 2.88 7.04
C TYR A 24 -2.78 4.19 6.59
N LEU A 25 -2.63 5.25 7.38
CA LEU A 25 -3.20 6.55 7.05
C LEU A 25 -2.60 7.13 5.78
N GLU A 26 -1.29 6.97 5.61
CA GLU A 26 -0.62 7.44 4.40
C GLU A 26 -1.14 6.72 3.16
N TYR A 27 -1.29 5.41 3.26
CA TYR A 27 -1.79 4.61 2.15
C TYR A 27 -3.24 4.95 1.81
N ILE A 28 -4.08 5.06 2.83
CA ILE A 28 -5.50 5.40 2.64
C ILE A 28 -5.64 6.76 1.99
N GLN A 29 -4.85 7.73 2.44
CA GLN A 29 -4.89 9.08 1.90
C GLN A 29 -4.54 9.10 0.42
N PHE A 30 -3.47 8.41 0.06
CA PHE A 30 -3.03 8.33 -1.34
C PHE A 30 -4.11 7.67 -2.21
N ILE A 31 -4.61 6.52 -1.77
CA ILE A 31 -5.62 5.78 -2.52
C ILE A 31 -6.90 6.59 -2.68
N ASN A 32 -7.32 7.24 -1.60
CA ASN A 32 -8.53 8.05 -1.61
C ASN A 32 -8.45 9.17 -2.66
N GLU A 33 -7.29 9.84 -2.74
CA GLU A 33 -7.08 10.88 -3.74
C GLU A 33 -7.15 10.32 -5.15
N ARG A 34 -6.54 9.17 -5.37
CA ARG A 34 -6.55 8.56 -6.69
C ARG A 34 -7.95 8.12 -7.10
N ILE A 35 -8.72 7.58 -6.15
CA ILE A 35 -10.12 7.20 -6.41
C ILE A 35 -10.94 8.44 -6.78
N LYS A 36 -10.79 9.51 -6.04
CA LYS A 36 -11.54 10.74 -6.31
C LYS A 36 -11.25 11.29 -7.69
N LEU A 37 -9.99 11.29 -8.08
CA LEU A 37 -9.60 11.79 -9.40
C LEU A 37 -10.17 10.93 -10.50
N ALA A 38 -10.12 9.62 -10.35
CA ALA A 38 -10.61 8.70 -11.36
C ALA A 38 -12.14 8.68 -11.43
N ALA A 39 -12.81 8.85 -10.29
CA ALA A 39 -14.26 8.75 -10.21
C ALA A 39 -14.99 9.83 -11.01
N VAL A 40 -14.30 10.89 -11.39
CA VAL A 40 -14.90 11.94 -12.20
C VAL A 40 -15.35 11.39 -13.56
N ASN A 41 -14.58 10.47 -14.13
CA ASN A 41 -14.87 9.94 -15.47
C ASN A 41 -14.91 8.42 -15.55
N ASP A 42 -14.45 7.73 -14.52
CA ASP A 42 -14.27 6.28 -14.57
C ASP A 42 -14.94 5.60 -13.39
N ASN A 43 -15.00 4.27 -13.47
CA ASN A 43 -15.47 3.44 -12.36
C ASN A 43 -14.35 2.53 -11.84
N HIS A 44 -13.12 2.85 -12.14
CA HIS A 44 -11.96 2.13 -11.66
C HIS A 44 -10.73 3.01 -11.72
N VAL A 45 -9.68 2.58 -11.02
CA VAL A 45 -8.37 3.22 -11.10
C VAL A 45 -7.31 2.13 -11.01
N ILE A 46 -6.22 2.31 -11.74
CA ILE A 46 -5.07 1.41 -11.66
C ILE A 46 -3.91 2.22 -11.09
N ILE A 47 -3.45 1.82 -9.91
CA ILE A 47 -2.35 2.51 -9.23
C ILE A 47 -1.07 1.78 -9.54
N ARG A 48 -0.21 2.41 -10.30
CA ARG A 48 1.05 1.82 -10.77
C ARG A 48 2.24 2.19 -9.92
N GLU A 49 2.05 3.10 -9.00
CA GLU A 49 3.13 3.57 -8.12
C GLU A 49 3.53 2.51 -7.10
N HIS A 50 4.79 2.53 -6.73
CA HIS A 50 5.32 1.68 -5.68
C HIS A 50 4.95 2.29 -4.31
N PRO A 51 4.54 1.51 -3.33
CA PRO A 51 4.51 0.05 -3.29
C PRO A 51 3.17 -0.56 -3.70
N TYR A 52 2.18 0.26 -4.00
CA TYR A 52 0.81 -0.20 -4.26
C TYR A 52 0.71 -1.24 -5.36
N ALA A 53 1.48 -1.03 -6.41
CA ALA A 53 1.42 -1.89 -7.58
C ALA A 53 1.78 -3.34 -7.28
N ARG A 54 2.52 -3.57 -6.20
CA ARG A 54 2.99 -4.90 -5.87
C ARG A 54 2.23 -5.57 -4.74
N TRP A 55 1.25 -4.90 -4.17
CA TRP A 55 0.54 -5.42 -3.00
C TRP A 55 -0.08 -6.80 -3.22
N LEU A 56 -0.61 -7.05 -4.41
CA LEU A 56 -1.26 -8.31 -4.73
C LEU A 56 -0.40 -9.21 -5.61
N ASP A 57 0.84 -8.81 -5.86
CA ASP A 57 1.77 -9.60 -6.65
C ASP A 57 2.15 -10.87 -5.89
N PHE A 58 2.29 -11.96 -6.63
CA PHE A 58 2.67 -13.23 -6.03
C PHE A 58 4.03 -13.09 -5.34
N GLY A 59 4.08 -13.51 -4.09
CA GLY A 59 5.32 -13.44 -3.32
C GLY A 59 5.52 -12.17 -2.54
N PHE A 60 4.64 -11.17 -2.71
CA PHE A 60 4.74 -9.96 -1.92
C PHE A 60 4.16 -10.22 -0.53
N GLU A 61 4.94 -9.89 0.49
CA GLU A 61 4.52 -10.08 1.87
C GLU A 61 3.78 -8.83 2.34
N GLN A 62 2.49 -8.97 2.61
CA GLN A 62 1.67 -7.85 3.01
C GLN A 62 1.84 -7.53 4.49
N SER A 63 2.05 -6.27 4.81
CA SER A 63 2.13 -5.80 6.19
C SER A 63 0.72 -5.69 6.78
N LYS A 64 0.67 -5.45 8.09
CA LYS A 64 -0.61 -5.23 8.76
C LYS A 64 -1.32 -4.00 8.19
N ALA A 65 -0.56 -2.96 7.89
CA ALA A 65 -1.11 -1.74 7.32
C ALA A 65 -1.74 -1.99 5.96
N VAL A 66 -1.07 -2.77 5.09
CA VAL A 66 -1.60 -3.12 3.77
C VAL A 66 -2.88 -3.92 3.91
N ASN A 67 -2.89 -4.93 4.78
CA ASN A 67 -4.09 -5.74 5.00
C ASN A 67 -5.25 -4.90 5.50
N LYS A 68 -4.98 -3.94 6.37
CA LYS A 68 -6.02 -3.06 6.90
C LYS A 68 -6.61 -2.19 5.80
N VAL A 69 -5.77 -1.69 4.90
CA VAL A 69 -6.23 -0.89 3.76
C VAL A 69 -7.14 -1.73 2.85
N LEU A 70 -6.71 -2.95 2.53
CA LEU A 70 -7.50 -3.82 1.67
C LEU A 70 -8.84 -4.18 2.29
N GLN A 71 -8.85 -4.43 3.60
CA GLN A 71 -10.09 -4.69 4.32
C GLN A 71 -11.02 -3.49 4.30
N GLU A 72 -10.47 -2.30 4.44
CA GLU A 72 -11.26 -1.07 4.42
C GLU A 72 -11.88 -0.85 3.04
N LEU A 73 -11.13 -1.10 1.99
CA LEU A 73 -11.66 -0.99 0.63
C LEU A 73 -12.85 -1.92 0.44
N SER A 74 -12.72 -3.19 0.85
CA SER A 74 -13.82 -4.15 0.77
C SER A 74 -15.03 -3.70 1.58
N ALA A 75 -14.79 -3.22 2.79
CA ALA A 75 -15.85 -2.78 3.69
C ALA A 75 -16.64 -1.61 3.11
N LYS A 76 -15.99 -0.79 2.31
CA LYS A 76 -16.61 0.39 1.70
C LYS A 76 -17.20 0.10 0.32
N GLY A 77 -17.20 -1.14 -0.11
CA GLY A 77 -17.85 -1.53 -1.36
C GLY A 77 -16.95 -1.56 -2.58
N PHE A 78 -15.65 -1.35 -2.40
CA PHE A 78 -14.72 -1.43 -3.52
C PHE A 78 -14.27 -2.86 -3.74
N THR A 79 -13.92 -3.18 -4.99
CA THR A 79 -13.24 -4.43 -5.31
C THR A 79 -11.82 -4.08 -5.74
N TYR A 80 -10.91 -5.01 -5.55
CA TYR A 80 -9.52 -4.79 -5.93
C TYR A 80 -8.95 -6.06 -6.53
N SER A 81 -7.97 -5.88 -7.42
CA SER A 81 -7.32 -7.01 -8.08
C SER A 81 -5.95 -6.58 -8.55
N PHE A 82 -5.11 -7.57 -8.85
CA PHE A 82 -3.79 -7.33 -9.41
C PHE A 82 -3.95 -7.12 -10.92
N PHE A 83 -3.50 -5.97 -11.38
CA PHE A 83 -3.45 -5.67 -12.81
C PHE A 83 -2.07 -6.04 -13.32
N TYR A 84 -2.00 -6.87 -14.33
CA TYR A 84 -0.74 -7.29 -14.93
C TYR A 84 -0.92 -7.47 -16.43
N GLU A 85 -0.06 -6.84 -17.19
CA GLU A 85 -0.11 -6.92 -18.64
C GLU A 85 1.32 -6.99 -19.15
N GLU A 86 1.59 -7.94 -20.01
CA GLU A 86 2.93 -8.12 -20.56
C GLU A 86 2.84 -8.03 -22.08
N LYS A 87 3.33 -6.93 -22.61
CA LYS A 87 3.42 -6.71 -24.04
C LYS A 87 4.87 -6.40 -24.36
N GLN A 88 5.14 -5.21 -24.86
CA GLN A 88 6.49 -4.75 -25.08
C GLN A 88 7.18 -4.48 -23.75
N PHE A 89 6.41 -3.98 -22.78
CA PHE A 89 6.88 -3.73 -21.42
C PHE A 89 5.91 -4.37 -20.45
N VAL A 90 6.40 -4.70 -19.26
CA VAL A 90 5.55 -5.20 -18.19
C VAL A 90 4.82 -4.00 -17.57
N ASP A 91 3.50 -4.09 -17.51
CA ASP A 91 2.65 -3.09 -16.85
C ASP A 91 1.92 -3.78 -15.72
N MET A 92 2.05 -3.26 -14.52
CA MET A 92 1.37 -3.84 -13.36
C MET A 92 0.86 -2.76 -12.44
N GLY A 93 -0.15 -3.09 -11.68
CA GLY A 93 -0.73 -2.15 -10.74
C GLY A 93 -1.76 -2.76 -9.84
N LEU A 94 -2.24 -1.96 -8.92
CA LEU A 94 -3.37 -2.29 -8.06
C LEU A 94 -4.60 -1.69 -8.71
N LYS A 95 -5.52 -2.55 -9.15
CA LYS A 95 -6.77 -2.08 -9.76
C LYS A 95 -7.85 -2.06 -8.70
N ILE A 96 -8.47 -0.91 -8.53
CA ILE A 96 -9.57 -0.72 -7.60
C ILE A 96 -10.78 -0.30 -8.43
N SER A 97 -11.89 -0.97 -8.21
CA SER A 97 -13.11 -0.72 -8.99
C SER A 97 -14.30 -0.45 -8.07
N TRP A 98 -15.26 0.25 -8.63
CA TRP A 98 -16.50 0.55 -7.90
C TRP A 98 -17.70 0.64 -8.83
#